data_efc24bf6f37ffdaa3a2fb8944dc7334d
#
_entry.id   efc24bf6f37ffdaa3a2fb8944dc7334d
#
_cell.length_a   1.000
_cell.length_b   1.000
_cell.length_c   1.000
_cell.angle_alpha   90.00
_cell.angle_beta   90.00
_cell.angle_gamma   90.00
#
_symmetry.space_group_name_H-M   'P 1'
#
loop_
_entity.id
_entity.type
_entity.pdbx_description
1 polymer ?
#
loop_
_entity_poly.entity_id
_entity_poly.type
_entity_poly.pdbx_seq_one_letter_code
_entity_poly.pdbx_strand_id
1 'polypeptide(L)'
;MNFIALKMLTGDRAKYLSLIFTVAFASFLLANQVSIFCGIMLRTASQVVDLPDADLWVMDRETPYAEETKAFPDNALYRIRGIAGVDWAVPLYKGYARATAADGKFRQVILLGLDDATLVGAPRQMLLGRFEDLQIPDAVIIDRAGYAYYFPGEPLALGKTFE
;
A
#
# COMPACT_ATOMS: atom_id res chain seq x y z
N MET A 1 23.14 50.71 6.25
CA MET A 1 23.55 49.61 7.14
C MET A 1 23.69 48.29 6.40
N ASN A 2 22.80 47.92 5.46
CA ASN A 2 22.83 46.62 4.75
C ASN A 2 24.10 46.37 3.88
N PHE A 3 24.70 47.44 3.31
CA PHE A 3 25.89 47.32 2.48
C PHE A 3 27.15 46.92 3.28
N ILE A 4 27.29 47.43 4.51
CA ILE A 4 28.41 47.08 5.39
C ILE A 4 28.28 45.65 5.86
N ALA A 5 27.06 45.21 6.23
CA ALA A 5 26.79 43.84 6.62
C ALA A 5 27.08 42.86 5.47
N LEU A 6 26.68 43.20 4.24
CA LEU A 6 26.96 42.40 3.05
C LEU A 6 28.46 42.28 2.77
N LYS A 7 29.20 43.39 2.89
CA LYS A 7 30.67 43.40 2.71
C LYS A 7 31.41 42.61 3.80
N MET A 8 30.93 42.66 5.03
CA MET A 8 31.47 41.83 6.13
C MET A 8 31.18 40.33 5.90
N LEU A 9 30.01 39.99 5.40
CA LEU A 9 29.62 38.60 5.11
C LEU A 9 30.45 38.04 3.94
N THR A 10 30.64 38.79 2.85
CA THR A 10 31.38 38.35 1.65
C THR A 10 32.89 38.49 1.78
N GLY A 11 33.38 39.26 2.76
CA GLY A 11 34.82 39.50 2.99
C GLY A 11 35.56 38.27 3.50
N ASP A 12 34.88 37.39 4.24
CA ASP A 12 35.43 36.13 4.70
C ASP A 12 34.79 35.00 3.90
N ARG A 13 35.50 34.53 2.89
CA ARG A 13 35.02 33.47 1.97
C ARG A 13 34.67 32.18 2.69
N ALA A 14 35.39 31.81 3.74
CA ALA A 14 35.13 30.56 4.48
C ALA A 14 33.81 30.65 5.22
N LYS A 15 33.50 31.74 5.90
CA LYS A 15 32.23 31.98 6.58
C LYS A 15 31.07 32.06 5.60
N TYR A 16 31.26 32.73 4.47
CA TYR A 16 30.24 32.83 3.43
C TYR A 16 29.87 31.47 2.84
N LEU A 17 30.86 30.65 2.47
CA LEU A 17 30.64 29.30 1.97
C LEU A 17 30.00 28.39 3.01
N SER A 18 30.44 28.49 4.27
CA SER A 18 29.85 27.74 5.37
C SER A 18 28.37 28.08 5.57
N LEU A 19 28.01 29.36 5.48
CA LEU A 19 26.60 29.78 5.58
C LEU A 19 25.75 29.23 4.43
N ILE A 20 26.26 29.37 3.19
CA ILE A 20 25.56 28.81 2.02
C ILE A 20 25.38 27.30 2.18
N PHE A 21 26.43 26.57 2.55
CA PHE A 21 26.36 25.13 2.76
C PHE A 21 25.35 24.77 3.84
N THR A 22 25.33 25.48 4.96
CA THR A 22 24.39 25.21 6.06
C THR A 22 22.95 25.41 5.62
N VAL A 23 22.65 26.52 4.92
CA VAL A 23 21.30 26.80 4.43
C VAL A 23 20.88 25.77 3.36
N ALA A 24 21.77 25.46 2.41
CA ALA A 24 21.50 24.47 1.36
C ALA A 24 21.28 23.09 1.96
N PHE A 25 22.11 22.68 2.91
CA PHE A 25 21.98 21.38 3.58
C PHE A 25 20.68 21.28 4.41
N ALA A 26 20.36 22.34 5.16
CA ALA A 26 19.10 22.39 5.90
C ALA A 26 17.88 22.31 4.97
N SER A 27 17.90 23.04 3.87
CA SER A 27 16.82 22.99 2.87
C SER A 27 16.71 21.62 2.21
N PHE A 28 17.84 20.99 1.91
CA PHE A 28 17.87 19.62 1.38
C PHE A 28 17.28 18.61 2.37
N LEU A 29 17.65 18.67 3.65
CA LEU A 29 17.10 17.78 4.67
C LEU A 29 15.59 17.97 4.82
N LEU A 30 15.11 19.20 4.87
CA LEU A 30 13.67 19.49 4.97
C LEU A 30 12.92 18.94 3.75
N ALA A 31 13.40 19.19 2.54
CA ALA A 31 12.78 18.69 1.33
C ALA A 31 12.74 17.16 1.30
N ASN A 32 13.84 16.52 1.70
CA ASN A 32 13.92 15.05 1.78
C ASN A 32 12.90 14.47 2.79
N GLN A 33 12.82 15.06 3.99
CA GLN A 33 11.87 14.61 5.01
C GLN A 33 10.41 14.77 4.58
N VAL A 34 10.06 15.91 3.98
CA VAL A 34 8.71 16.14 3.45
C VAL A 34 8.39 15.15 2.34
N SER A 35 9.33 14.88 1.44
CA SER A 35 9.14 13.92 0.35
C SER A 35 8.89 12.50 0.86
N ILE A 36 9.66 12.06 1.86
CA ILE A 36 9.46 10.75 2.50
C ILE A 36 8.10 10.69 3.17
N PHE A 37 7.73 11.71 3.94
CA PHE A 37 6.45 11.78 4.63
C PHE A 37 5.27 11.72 3.65
N CYS A 38 5.30 12.54 2.59
CA CYS A 38 4.28 12.52 1.55
C CYS A 38 4.20 11.15 0.85
N GLY A 39 5.35 10.53 0.56
CA GLY A 39 5.42 9.21 -0.05
C GLY A 39 4.79 8.12 0.82
N ILE A 40 5.03 8.15 2.13
CA ILE A 40 4.41 7.22 3.08
C ILE A 40 2.90 7.46 3.14
N MET A 41 2.47 8.72 3.29
CA MET A 41 1.04 9.06 3.37
C MET A 41 0.27 8.61 2.13
N LEU A 42 0.78 8.88 0.95
CA LEU A 42 0.16 8.46 -0.31
C LEU A 42 0.06 6.93 -0.43
N ARG A 43 1.11 6.21 -0.03
CA ARG A 43 1.12 4.74 -0.08
C ARG A 43 0.19 4.11 0.96
N THR A 44 0.09 4.70 2.14
CA THR A 44 -0.83 4.21 3.18
C THR A 44 -2.29 4.38 2.75
N ALA A 45 -2.62 5.49 2.09
CA ALA A 45 -3.96 5.72 1.57
C ALA A 45 -4.31 4.83 0.37
N SER A 46 -3.33 4.34 -0.39
CA SER A 46 -3.57 3.59 -1.63
C SER A 46 -4.39 2.32 -1.41
N GLN A 47 -4.26 1.66 -0.26
CA GLN A 47 -5.04 0.45 0.07
C GLN A 47 -6.56 0.67 0.03
N VAL A 48 -7.01 1.89 0.26
CA VAL A 48 -8.44 2.26 0.22
C VAL A 48 -8.77 2.99 -1.08
N VAL A 49 -7.93 3.93 -1.49
CA VAL A 49 -8.17 4.79 -2.66
C VAL A 49 -8.06 4.03 -3.98
N ASP A 50 -7.22 3.00 -4.04
CA ASP A 50 -7.04 2.21 -5.26
C ASP A 50 -8.17 1.20 -5.52
N LEU A 51 -9.12 1.06 -4.58
CA LEU A 51 -10.33 0.28 -4.72
C LEU A 51 -11.56 1.21 -4.90
N PRO A 52 -11.82 1.71 -6.10
CA PRO A 52 -12.86 2.71 -6.36
C PRO A 52 -14.26 2.14 -6.42
N ASP A 53 -14.41 0.82 -6.35
CA ASP A 53 -15.69 0.16 -6.51
C ASP A 53 -16.60 0.39 -5.30
N ALA A 54 -16.03 0.73 -4.14
CA ALA A 54 -16.76 0.96 -2.91
C ALA A 54 -16.62 2.42 -2.44
N ASP A 55 -17.75 3.08 -2.19
CA ASP A 55 -17.78 4.44 -1.63
C ASP A 55 -17.46 4.45 -0.14
N LEU A 56 -17.81 3.39 0.58
CA LEU A 56 -17.65 3.28 2.03
C LEU A 56 -17.06 1.93 2.43
N TRP A 57 -16.17 1.99 3.41
CA TRP A 57 -15.59 0.83 4.07
C TRP A 57 -16.13 0.72 5.50
N VAL A 58 -16.72 -0.42 5.82
CA VAL A 58 -17.25 -0.69 7.16
C VAL A 58 -16.33 -1.65 7.89
N MET A 59 -15.84 -1.24 9.04
CA MET A 59 -14.95 -2.03 9.90
C MET A 59 -15.51 -2.13 11.30
N ASP A 60 -15.01 -3.07 12.09
CA ASP A 60 -15.32 -3.16 13.52
C ASP A 60 -14.90 -1.87 14.24
N ARG A 61 -15.75 -1.44 15.19
CA ARG A 61 -15.53 -0.19 15.96
C ARG A 61 -14.21 -0.16 16.72
N GLU A 62 -13.71 -1.31 17.08
CA GLU A 62 -12.47 -1.44 17.85
C GLU A 62 -11.23 -1.60 16.96
N THR A 63 -11.37 -1.53 15.63
CA THR A 63 -10.25 -1.55 14.69
C THR A 63 -9.49 -0.22 14.77
N PRO A 64 -8.26 -0.20 15.29
CA PRO A 64 -7.53 1.05 15.49
C PRO A 64 -6.95 1.60 14.18
N TYR A 65 -6.58 0.72 13.24
CA TYR A 65 -6.01 1.06 11.94
C TYR A 65 -6.19 -0.10 10.94
N ALA A 66 -6.09 0.19 9.65
CA ALA A 66 -6.43 -0.74 8.57
C ALA A 66 -5.56 -2.01 8.51
N GLU A 67 -4.38 -2.01 9.12
CA GLU A 67 -3.50 -3.19 9.20
C GLU A 67 -3.91 -4.17 10.30
N GLU A 68 -4.53 -3.70 11.38
CA GLU A 68 -5.02 -4.54 12.47
C GLU A 68 -6.52 -4.76 12.29
N THR A 69 -6.88 -5.73 11.49
CA THR A 69 -8.29 -6.07 11.23
C THR A 69 -8.84 -6.96 12.33
N LYS A 70 -9.97 -6.57 12.90
CA LYS A 70 -10.78 -7.46 13.75
C LYS A 70 -11.85 -8.14 12.91
N ALA A 71 -12.14 -9.38 13.28
CA ALA A 71 -13.21 -10.13 12.64
C ALA A 71 -14.56 -9.40 12.78
N PHE A 72 -15.22 -9.19 11.67
CA PHE A 72 -16.54 -8.57 11.62
C PHE A 72 -17.60 -9.69 11.58
N PRO A 73 -18.63 -9.66 12.43
CA PRO A 73 -19.59 -10.76 12.48
C PRO A 73 -20.42 -10.82 11.19
N ASP A 74 -20.67 -12.02 10.68
CA ASP A 74 -21.38 -12.25 9.41
C ASP A 74 -22.78 -11.61 9.36
N ASN A 75 -23.46 -11.56 10.51
CA ASN A 75 -24.77 -10.92 10.60
C ASN A 75 -24.71 -9.39 10.38
N ALA A 76 -23.57 -8.77 10.53
CA ALA A 76 -23.41 -7.34 10.28
C ALA A 76 -23.56 -7.01 8.80
N LEU A 77 -23.13 -7.90 7.89
CA LEU A 77 -23.33 -7.73 6.46
C LEU A 77 -24.83 -7.58 6.11
N TYR A 78 -25.68 -8.45 6.68
CA TYR A 78 -27.13 -8.36 6.46
C TYR A 78 -27.74 -7.08 7.03
N ARG A 79 -27.23 -6.62 8.18
CA ARG A 79 -27.67 -5.35 8.78
C ARG A 79 -27.29 -4.16 7.91
N ILE A 80 -26.10 -4.15 7.34
CA ILE A 80 -25.62 -3.09 6.44
C ILE A 80 -26.49 -3.05 5.18
N ARG A 81 -26.77 -4.22 4.56
CA ARG A 81 -27.62 -4.33 3.39
C ARG A 81 -29.06 -3.85 3.63
N GLY A 82 -29.53 -3.86 4.87
CA GLY A 82 -30.84 -3.36 5.26
C GLY A 82 -30.91 -1.86 5.53
N ILE A 83 -29.81 -1.12 5.45
CA ILE A 83 -29.80 0.33 5.67
C ILE A 83 -30.28 1.06 4.42
N ALA A 84 -31.22 1.99 4.58
CA ALA A 84 -31.72 2.79 3.46
C ALA A 84 -30.58 3.64 2.84
N GLY A 85 -30.44 3.56 1.52
CA GLY A 85 -29.36 4.23 0.77
C GLY A 85 -28.10 3.40 0.55
N VAL A 86 -28.07 2.14 1.01
CA VAL A 86 -27.03 1.17 0.65
C VAL A 86 -27.52 0.35 -0.53
N ASP A 87 -26.90 0.52 -1.67
CA ASP A 87 -27.26 -0.23 -2.88
C ASP A 87 -26.74 -1.66 -2.84
N TRP A 88 -25.51 -1.85 -2.34
CA TRP A 88 -24.90 -3.16 -2.16
C TRP A 88 -23.87 -3.14 -1.03
N ALA A 89 -23.58 -4.29 -0.48
CA ALA A 89 -22.47 -4.52 0.43
C ALA A 89 -21.93 -5.93 0.25
N VAL A 90 -20.61 -6.07 0.21
CA VAL A 90 -19.90 -7.35 0.07
C VAL A 90 -18.81 -7.48 1.12
N PRO A 91 -18.49 -8.71 1.55
CA PRO A 91 -17.40 -8.92 2.49
C PRO A 91 -16.05 -8.77 1.79
N LEU A 92 -15.08 -8.20 2.48
CA LEU A 92 -13.67 -8.24 2.12
C LEU A 92 -12.90 -8.86 3.28
N TYR A 93 -12.17 -9.91 3.02
CA TYR A 93 -11.26 -10.49 4.00
C TYR A 93 -9.87 -9.86 3.83
N LYS A 94 -9.29 -9.46 4.94
CA LYS A 94 -7.88 -9.04 4.98
C LYS A 94 -7.20 -9.72 6.16
N GLY A 95 -6.11 -10.39 5.90
CA GLY A 95 -5.35 -11.08 6.93
C GLY A 95 -3.90 -11.26 6.53
N TYR A 96 -3.13 -11.82 7.44
CA TYR A 96 -1.76 -12.19 7.18
C TYR A 96 -1.66 -13.70 7.01
N ALA A 97 -0.96 -14.12 5.97
CA ALA A 97 -0.63 -15.51 5.72
C ALA A 97 0.91 -15.66 5.65
N ARG A 98 1.36 -16.88 5.78
CA ARG A 98 2.76 -17.25 5.59
C ARG A 98 2.85 -18.00 4.28
N ALA A 99 3.61 -17.47 3.32
CA ALA A 99 3.87 -18.12 2.06
C ALA A 99 5.32 -18.60 2.01
N THR A 100 5.53 -19.85 1.58
CA THR A 100 6.82 -20.49 1.51
C THR A 100 7.23 -20.66 0.06
N ALA A 101 8.42 -20.19 -0.30
CA ALA A 101 9.01 -20.38 -1.63
C ALA A 101 9.57 -21.80 -1.78
N ALA A 102 9.81 -22.24 -3.02
CA ALA A 102 10.35 -23.55 -3.35
C ALA A 102 11.75 -23.80 -2.72
N ASP A 103 12.52 -22.77 -2.40
CA ASP A 103 13.80 -22.84 -1.70
C ASP A 103 13.67 -22.93 -0.16
N GLY A 104 12.45 -23.04 0.37
CA GLY A 104 12.16 -23.14 1.79
C GLY A 104 12.15 -21.79 2.54
N LYS A 105 12.43 -20.69 1.86
CA LYS A 105 12.29 -19.36 2.45
C LYS A 105 10.83 -19.00 2.58
N PHE A 106 10.45 -18.47 3.71
CA PHE A 106 9.08 -18.00 3.95
C PHE A 106 9.03 -16.50 4.18
N ARG A 107 7.89 -15.93 3.82
CA ARG A 107 7.59 -14.52 4.08
C ARG A 107 6.16 -14.36 4.52
N GLN A 108 5.92 -13.42 5.41
CA GLN A 108 4.57 -12.99 5.72
C GLN A 108 4.04 -12.15 4.56
N VAL A 109 2.84 -12.49 4.10
CA VAL A 109 2.13 -11.80 3.04
C VAL A 109 0.79 -11.28 3.55
N ILE A 110 0.29 -10.22 2.95
CA ILE A 110 -1.07 -9.76 3.15
C ILE A 110 -1.95 -10.54 2.18
N LEU A 111 -2.93 -11.26 2.72
CA LEU A 111 -3.92 -11.99 1.96
C LEU A 111 -5.22 -11.17 1.93
N LEU A 112 -5.70 -10.90 0.73
CA LEU A 112 -7.01 -10.30 0.50
C LEU A 112 -7.94 -11.39 -0.08
N GLY A 113 -9.06 -11.64 0.58
CA GLY A 113 -10.11 -12.51 0.08
C GLY A 113 -11.28 -11.67 -0.42
N LEU A 114 -11.69 -11.96 -1.63
CA LEU A 114 -12.76 -11.23 -2.32
C LEU A 114 -14.04 -12.06 -2.33
N ASP A 115 -15.16 -11.40 -2.54
CA ASP A 115 -16.44 -12.05 -2.77
C ASP A 115 -16.46 -12.70 -4.16
N ASP A 116 -16.71 -14.00 -4.23
CA ASP A 116 -16.64 -14.81 -5.46
C ASP A 116 -17.61 -14.35 -6.55
N ALA A 117 -18.76 -13.79 -6.13
CA ALA A 117 -19.80 -13.41 -7.07
C ALA A 117 -19.51 -12.07 -7.76
N THR A 118 -18.88 -11.14 -7.04
CA THR A 118 -18.70 -9.75 -7.51
C THR A 118 -17.26 -9.43 -7.85
N LEU A 119 -16.30 -10.14 -7.26
CA LEU A 119 -14.85 -9.85 -7.33
C LEU A 119 -14.50 -8.39 -7.02
N VAL A 120 -15.34 -7.71 -6.24
CA VAL A 120 -15.09 -6.34 -5.80
C VAL A 120 -13.78 -6.27 -5.02
N GLY A 121 -12.92 -5.35 -5.38
CA GLY A 121 -11.59 -5.23 -4.82
C GLY A 121 -10.49 -5.95 -5.61
N ALA A 122 -10.82 -6.58 -6.74
CA ALA A 122 -9.82 -7.16 -7.63
C ALA A 122 -8.88 -6.08 -8.20
N PRO A 123 -7.61 -6.42 -8.49
CA PRO A 123 -6.67 -5.47 -9.06
C PRO A 123 -7.15 -4.97 -10.43
N ARG A 124 -6.99 -3.67 -10.69
CA ARG A 124 -7.46 -3.05 -11.95
C ARG A 124 -6.75 -3.53 -13.22
N GLN A 125 -5.53 -4.01 -13.07
CA GLN A 125 -4.70 -4.42 -14.21
C GLN A 125 -4.05 -5.76 -13.91
N MET A 126 -4.23 -6.69 -14.83
CA MET A 126 -3.55 -7.98 -14.83
C MET A 126 -2.42 -7.94 -15.86
N LEU A 127 -1.25 -8.45 -15.49
CA LEU A 127 -0.14 -8.66 -16.42
C LEU A 127 -0.28 -10.01 -17.13
N LEU A 128 -0.75 -11.02 -16.41
CA LEU A 128 -1.01 -12.37 -16.90
C LEU A 128 -2.23 -12.93 -16.17
N GLY A 129 -2.98 -13.82 -16.85
CA GLY A 129 -4.19 -14.43 -16.29
C GLY A 129 -5.42 -13.53 -16.39
N ARG A 130 -6.49 -13.96 -15.76
CA ARG A 130 -7.79 -13.30 -15.74
C ARG A 130 -8.31 -13.22 -14.31
N PHE A 131 -9.17 -12.26 -14.01
CA PHE A 131 -9.76 -12.14 -12.67
C PHE A 131 -10.66 -13.33 -12.33
N GLU A 132 -11.35 -13.85 -13.32
CA GLU A 132 -12.23 -15.01 -13.18
C GLU A 132 -11.46 -16.27 -12.75
N ASP A 133 -10.15 -16.32 -12.96
CA ASP A 133 -9.30 -17.42 -12.52
C ASP A 133 -9.28 -17.55 -10.98
N LEU A 134 -9.63 -16.48 -10.23
CA LEU A 134 -9.82 -16.55 -8.77
C LEU A 134 -10.97 -17.46 -8.33
N GLN A 135 -11.91 -17.77 -9.21
CA GLN A 135 -13.00 -18.71 -8.93
C GLN A 135 -12.55 -20.19 -9.00
N ILE A 136 -11.32 -20.43 -9.45
CA ILE A 136 -10.72 -21.77 -9.40
C ILE A 136 -10.27 -22.04 -7.96
N PRO A 137 -10.59 -23.21 -7.37
CA PRO A 137 -10.12 -23.56 -6.03
C PRO A 137 -8.61 -23.41 -5.89
N ASP A 138 -8.17 -22.84 -4.76
CA ASP A 138 -6.76 -22.60 -4.43
C ASP A 138 -6.01 -21.66 -5.37
N ALA A 139 -6.73 -20.95 -6.25
CA ALA A 139 -6.12 -19.94 -7.10
C ALA A 139 -5.84 -18.64 -6.33
N VAL A 140 -4.69 -18.05 -6.60
CA VAL A 140 -4.29 -16.76 -6.04
C VAL A 140 -3.71 -15.85 -7.13
N ILE A 141 -3.91 -14.57 -6.98
CA ILE A 141 -3.24 -13.54 -7.78
C ILE A 141 -2.14 -12.94 -6.91
N ILE A 142 -0.94 -12.88 -7.43
CA ILE A 142 0.22 -12.31 -6.75
C ILE A 142 0.70 -11.07 -7.50
N ASP A 143 1.17 -10.06 -6.78
CA ASP A 143 1.76 -8.89 -7.39
C ASP A 143 3.13 -9.20 -8.01
N ARG A 144 3.57 -8.36 -8.95
CA ARG A 144 4.85 -8.55 -9.66
C ARG A 144 6.06 -8.62 -8.72
N ALA A 145 6.04 -7.82 -7.65
CA ALA A 145 7.16 -7.80 -6.70
C ALA A 145 7.21 -9.07 -5.86
N GLY A 146 6.04 -9.56 -5.41
CA GLY A 146 5.90 -10.84 -4.76
C GLY A 146 6.33 -12.00 -5.66
N TYR A 147 5.90 -12.01 -6.93
CA TYR A 147 6.33 -13.03 -7.88
C TYR A 147 7.86 -13.07 -8.03
N ALA A 148 8.50 -11.93 -8.24
CA ALA A 148 9.95 -11.86 -8.35
C ALA A 148 10.69 -12.30 -7.08
N TYR A 149 10.06 -12.18 -5.92
CA TYR A 149 10.61 -12.67 -4.66
C TYR A 149 10.53 -14.19 -4.54
N TYR A 150 9.39 -14.81 -4.90
CA TYR A 150 9.19 -16.24 -4.78
C TYR A 150 9.82 -17.04 -5.93
N PHE A 151 9.94 -16.43 -7.12
CA PHE A 151 10.48 -17.05 -8.32
C PHE A 151 11.59 -16.16 -8.93
N PRO A 152 12.73 -16.01 -8.22
CA PRO A 152 13.79 -15.10 -8.64
C PRO A 152 14.44 -15.56 -9.95
N GLY A 153 14.47 -14.64 -10.94
CA GLY A 153 15.06 -14.92 -12.25
C GLY A 153 14.18 -15.70 -13.22
N GLU A 154 12.97 -16.11 -12.81
CA GLU A 154 12.05 -16.78 -13.70
C GLU A 154 11.16 -15.78 -14.46
N PRO A 155 10.81 -16.04 -15.73
CA PRO A 155 9.83 -15.25 -16.43
C PRO A 155 8.44 -15.40 -15.80
N LEU A 156 7.61 -14.38 -15.95
CA LEU A 156 6.23 -14.44 -15.47
C LEU A 156 5.50 -15.62 -16.14
N ALA A 157 4.90 -16.47 -15.36
CA ALA A 157 4.15 -17.63 -15.83
C ALA A 157 2.95 -17.92 -14.92
N LEU A 158 1.88 -18.48 -15.50
CA LEU A 158 0.73 -19.00 -14.77
C LEU A 158 0.99 -20.42 -14.25
N GLY A 159 0.20 -20.86 -13.27
CA GLY A 159 0.23 -22.23 -12.74
C GLY A 159 1.42 -22.52 -11.83
N LYS A 160 2.13 -21.52 -11.36
CA LYS A 160 3.14 -21.69 -10.30
C LYS A 160 2.46 -21.90 -8.96
N THR A 161 3.00 -22.80 -8.16
CA THR A 161 2.51 -23.12 -6.81
C THR A 161 3.51 -22.70 -5.75
N PHE A 162 3.02 -22.28 -4.60
CA PHE A 162 3.79 -22.06 -3.37
C PHE A 162 2.93 -22.45 -2.16
N GLU A 163 3.55 -22.78 -1.07
CA GLU A 163 2.88 -23.18 0.18
C GLU A 163 2.85 -22.04 1.20
#